data_9aaa854bea14750f0b3a5a06a0714c1b
#
_entry.id   9aaa854bea14750f0b3a5a06a0714c1b
#
_cell.length_a   1.000
_cell.length_b   1.000
_cell.length_c   1.000
_cell.angle_alpha   90.00
_cell.angle_beta   90.00
_cell.angle_gamma   90.00
#
_symmetry.space_group_name_H-M   'P 1'
#
loop_
_entity.id
_entity.type
_entity.pdbx_description
1 polymer ?
#
loop_
_entity_poly.entity_id
_entity_poly.type
_entity_poly.pdbx_seq_one_letter_code
_entity_poly.pdbx_strand_id
1 'polypeptide(L)'
;MINPQILSLGTANPPSRLTQQQCFEATGYKGERIRKIFLNSDIEFRHFYFEGSPNLDEDSDQRNQRYLNGAVKTGCRAIANCLDSANAAVHDVDFLAVCTCTGYVCPDVGSRLIAHMGFRKNVQRDSIVGLGCAGAIPAMQRAVDFVRANPGRKALMLAVEICSACYYVDQTLETVVGNAICADGAAAMLLGSSGKDAPKYPRIVDFETFLDTEHIEEVGLQHRGGKLRIVLGISIQHLAGRMIESALDPLLARNGLSRSDIRFWVVHPGGRKVIDRVQSHFGMTEHQLRFSRTVLRNLDEVVRNGDPLPGDWGAMIALGPGMAAEAALLQW
;
A
#
# COMPACT_ATOMS: atom_id res chain seq x y z
N MET A 1 -10.91 24.16 11.09
CA MET A 1 -10.32 22.83 11.42
C MET A 1 -8.91 22.80 10.85
N ILE A 2 -7.96 22.20 11.57
CA ILE A 2 -6.58 22.05 11.08
C ILE A 2 -6.62 20.94 10.02
N ASN A 3 -6.13 21.25 8.81
CA ASN A 3 -5.93 20.24 7.78
C ASN A 3 -4.53 19.62 7.97
N PRO A 4 -4.45 18.33 8.30
CA PRO A 4 -3.16 17.66 8.44
C PRO A 4 -2.37 17.68 7.15
N GLN A 5 -1.09 17.99 7.29
CA GLN A 5 -0.12 18.07 6.21
C GLN A 5 0.75 16.84 6.21
N ILE A 6 1.03 16.28 5.04
CA ILE A 6 2.11 15.31 4.87
C ILE A 6 3.44 16.09 5.00
N LEU A 7 4.24 15.73 5.99
CA LEU A 7 5.54 16.34 6.25
C LEU A 7 6.65 15.66 5.46
N SER A 8 6.58 14.35 5.36
CA SER A 8 7.56 13.54 4.60
C SER A 8 7.01 12.17 4.24
N LEU A 9 7.68 11.53 3.27
CA LEU A 9 7.52 10.14 2.88
C LEU A 9 8.86 9.43 2.93
N GLY A 10 8.84 8.14 3.28
CA GLY A 10 10.01 7.28 3.24
C GLY A 10 9.64 5.89 2.75
N THR A 11 10.45 5.32 1.86
CA THR A 11 10.22 3.98 1.31
C THR A 11 11.43 3.10 1.56
N ALA A 12 11.21 1.80 1.67
CA ALA A 12 12.26 0.80 1.73
C ALA A 12 11.86 -0.48 1.00
N ASN A 13 12.83 -1.09 0.34
CA ASN A 13 12.69 -2.40 -0.25
C ASN A 13 13.69 -3.36 0.41
N PRO A 14 13.36 -4.64 0.56
CA PRO A 14 14.33 -5.67 0.91
C PRO A 14 15.49 -5.74 -0.10
N PRO A 15 16.66 -6.28 0.28
CA PRO A 15 17.86 -6.24 -0.55
C PRO A 15 17.80 -7.17 -1.77
N SER A 16 17.11 -8.31 -1.67
CA SER A 16 17.06 -9.28 -2.78
C SER A 16 16.19 -8.77 -3.90
N ARG A 17 16.79 -8.58 -5.07
CA ARG A 17 16.12 -8.13 -6.29
C ARG A 17 16.14 -9.24 -7.32
N LEU A 18 14.97 -9.68 -7.76
CA LEU A 18 14.81 -10.74 -8.75
C LEU A 18 14.07 -10.22 -9.98
N THR A 19 14.54 -10.58 -11.17
CA THR A 19 13.78 -10.38 -12.42
C THR A 19 12.55 -11.27 -12.45
N GLN A 20 11.57 -10.99 -13.30
CA GLN A 20 10.38 -11.85 -13.43
C GLN A 20 10.71 -13.28 -13.88
N GLN A 21 11.74 -13.46 -14.70
CA GLN A 21 12.24 -14.78 -15.07
C GLN A 21 12.78 -15.52 -13.83
N GLN A 22 13.61 -14.87 -13.02
CA GLN A 22 14.13 -15.45 -11.78
C GLN A 22 13.01 -15.72 -10.76
N CYS A 23 11.98 -14.86 -10.68
CA CYS A 23 10.81 -15.11 -9.85
C CYS A 23 10.06 -16.38 -10.30
N PHE A 24 9.81 -16.53 -11.61
CA PHE A 24 9.18 -17.74 -12.15
C PHE A 24 9.99 -19.00 -11.80
N GLU A 25 11.31 -18.96 -11.99
CA GLU A 25 12.20 -20.08 -11.67
C GLU A 25 12.19 -20.43 -10.19
N ALA A 26 12.24 -19.41 -9.31
CA ALA A 26 12.23 -19.59 -7.86
C ALA A 26 10.93 -20.21 -7.33
N THR A 27 9.78 -19.95 -7.99
CA THR A 27 8.49 -20.55 -7.60
C THR A 27 8.39 -22.05 -7.92
N GLY A 28 9.26 -22.56 -8.79
CA GLY A 28 9.19 -23.94 -9.26
C GLY A 28 8.03 -24.24 -10.22
N TYR A 29 7.23 -23.25 -10.63
CA TYR A 29 6.21 -23.43 -11.66
C TYR A 29 6.78 -23.94 -12.97
N LYS A 30 5.97 -24.73 -13.69
CA LYS A 30 6.32 -25.29 -14.99
C LYS A 30 5.30 -24.89 -16.05
N GLY A 31 5.74 -24.88 -17.29
CA GLY A 31 4.90 -24.64 -18.45
C GLY A 31 4.89 -23.20 -18.96
N GLU A 32 4.83 -23.07 -20.29
CA GLU A 32 4.95 -21.78 -21.00
C GLU A 32 3.78 -20.83 -20.71
N ARG A 33 2.59 -21.35 -20.45
CA ARG A 33 1.41 -20.53 -20.09
C ARG A 33 1.63 -19.77 -18.80
N ILE A 34 2.13 -20.42 -17.75
CA ILE A 34 2.40 -19.78 -16.46
C ILE A 34 3.59 -18.83 -16.61
N ARG A 35 4.66 -19.25 -17.30
CA ARG A 35 5.81 -18.39 -17.57
C ARG A 35 5.40 -17.07 -18.23
N LYS A 36 4.49 -17.10 -19.21
CA LYS A 36 3.95 -15.90 -19.86
C LYS A 36 3.20 -14.97 -18.89
N ILE A 37 2.51 -15.50 -17.86
CA ILE A 37 1.85 -14.67 -16.84
C ILE A 37 2.88 -13.83 -16.09
N PHE A 38 4.02 -14.42 -15.71
CA PHE A 38 5.11 -13.68 -15.07
C PHE A 38 5.72 -12.64 -16.03
N LEU A 39 6.14 -13.04 -17.22
CA LEU A 39 6.88 -12.19 -18.15
C LEU A 39 6.04 -11.05 -18.76
N ASN A 40 4.72 -11.22 -18.88
CA ASN A 40 3.81 -10.21 -19.44
C ASN A 40 3.10 -9.39 -18.36
N SER A 41 3.66 -9.34 -17.15
CA SER A 41 3.09 -8.57 -16.02
C SER A 41 3.43 -7.07 -16.06
N ASP A 42 4.25 -6.62 -17.01
CA ASP A 42 4.86 -5.28 -17.08
C ASP A 42 5.72 -4.93 -15.84
N ILE A 43 6.20 -5.94 -15.15
CA ILE A 43 7.10 -5.82 -14.02
C ILE A 43 8.47 -6.35 -14.45
N GLU A 44 9.51 -5.51 -14.37
CA GLU A 44 10.87 -5.93 -14.73
C GLU A 44 11.53 -6.74 -13.62
N PHE A 45 11.37 -6.29 -12.39
CA PHE A 45 11.95 -6.92 -11.20
C PHE A 45 11.10 -6.67 -9.97
N ARG A 46 11.29 -7.51 -8.94
CA ARG A 46 10.66 -7.40 -7.63
C ARG A 46 11.68 -7.57 -6.52
N HIS A 47 11.37 -6.98 -5.36
CA HIS A 47 12.18 -7.13 -4.16
C HIS A 47 11.55 -8.14 -3.20
N PHE A 48 12.39 -8.94 -2.56
CA PHE A 48 11.97 -9.96 -1.60
C PHE A 48 12.89 -10.00 -0.38
N TYR A 49 12.31 -10.34 0.76
CA TYR A 49 13.02 -10.57 2.00
C TYR A 49 13.32 -12.06 2.15
N PHE A 50 14.57 -12.42 1.95
CA PHE A 50 15.07 -13.75 2.23
C PHE A 50 16.30 -13.66 3.16
N GLU A 51 16.40 -14.58 4.12
CA GLU A 51 17.61 -14.80 4.91
C GLU A 51 18.38 -15.97 4.26
N GLY A 52 19.25 -15.66 3.31
CA GLY A 52 19.96 -16.64 2.48
C GLY A 52 19.29 -16.84 1.11
N SER A 53 19.42 -18.06 0.57
CA SER A 53 18.79 -18.42 -0.71
C SER A 53 17.27 -18.49 -0.59
N PRO A 54 16.50 -18.12 -1.64
CA PRO A 54 15.06 -18.28 -1.64
C PRO A 54 14.68 -19.75 -1.39
N ASN A 55 13.94 -19.98 -0.31
CA ASN A 55 13.34 -21.28 0.00
C ASN A 55 11.82 -21.11 0.11
N LEU A 56 11.06 -21.80 -0.72
CA LEU A 56 9.59 -21.78 -0.71
C LEU A 56 8.98 -23.00 -0.03
N ASP A 57 9.82 -23.98 0.38
CA ASP A 57 9.41 -25.19 1.11
C ASP A 57 9.32 -24.98 2.63
N GLU A 58 9.43 -23.72 3.06
CA GLU A 58 9.28 -23.35 4.45
C GLU A 58 7.93 -23.78 5.02
N ASP A 59 7.94 -24.23 6.27
CA ASP A 59 6.73 -24.46 7.06
C ASP A 59 6.09 -23.14 7.51
N SER A 60 4.96 -23.23 8.22
CA SER A 60 4.21 -22.07 8.70
C SER A 60 5.00 -21.20 9.67
N ASP A 61 5.79 -21.83 10.56
CA ASP A 61 6.54 -21.11 11.59
C ASP A 61 7.71 -20.34 10.97
N GLN A 62 8.44 -20.97 10.04
CA GLN A 62 9.51 -20.34 9.28
C GLN A 62 9.02 -19.15 8.47
N ARG A 63 7.86 -19.29 7.80
CA ARG A 63 7.23 -18.19 7.03
C ARG A 63 6.79 -17.04 7.94
N ASN A 64 6.19 -17.36 9.07
CA ASN A 64 5.79 -16.34 10.05
C ASN A 64 7.01 -15.62 10.63
N GLN A 65 8.10 -16.33 10.91
CA GLN A 65 9.35 -15.71 11.35
C GLN A 65 9.97 -14.84 10.27
N ARG A 66 9.96 -15.26 9.00
CA ARG A 66 10.42 -14.47 7.86
C ARG A 66 9.57 -13.22 7.67
N TYR A 67 8.24 -13.36 7.75
CA TYR A 67 7.34 -12.21 7.75
C TYR A 67 7.72 -11.20 8.83
N LEU A 68 7.86 -11.66 10.07
CA LEU A 68 8.15 -10.79 11.19
C LEU A 68 9.50 -10.07 11.04
N ASN A 69 10.55 -10.82 10.70
CA ASN A 69 11.88 -10.26 10.50
C ASN A 69 11.90 -9.27 9.33
N GLY A 70 11.26 -9.61 8.22
CA GLY A 70 11.14 -8.78 7.04
C GLY A 70 10.36 -7.51 7.30
N ALA A 71 9.20 -7.61 7.98
CA ALA A 71 8.36 -6.47 8.30
C ALA A 71 9.07 -5.49 9.25
N VAL A 72 9.74 -5.99 10.28
CA VAL A 72 10.49 -5.12 11.21
C VAL A 72 11.67 -4.47 10.49
N LYS A 73 12.54 -5.23 9.82
CA LYS A 73 13.74 -4.67 9.18
C LYS A 73 13.39 -3.68 8.06
N THR A 74 12.42 -4.02 7.20
CA THR A 74 12.02 -3.15 6.08
C THR A 74 11.24 -1.93 6.59
N GLY A 75 10.35 -2.13 7.58
CA GLY A 75 9.60 -1.06 8.24
C GLY A 75 10.50 -0.04 8.93
N CYS A 76 11.50 -0.50 9.72
CA CYS A 76 12.48 0.40 10.35
C CYS A 76 13.20 1.27 9.32
N ARG A 77 13.61 0.71 8.18
CA ARG A 77 14.29 1.48 7.12
C ARG A 77 13.35 2.51 6.48
N ALA A 78 12.09 2.15 6.21
CA ALA A 78 11.12 3.08 5.67
C ALA A 78 10.82 4.23 6.65
N ILE A 79 10.67 3.92 7.95
CA ILE A 79 10.48 4.91 9.01
C ILE A 79 11.70 5.83 9.11
N ALA A 80 12.91 5.27 9.16
CA ALA A 80 14.14 6.06 9.23
C ALA A 80 14.23 7.04 8.04
N ASN A 81 14.06 6.53 6.80
CA ASN A 81 14.07 7.38 5.61
C ASN A 81 13.00 8.49 5.64
N CYS A 82 11.84 8.20 6.21
CA CYS A 82 10.76 9.17 6.37
C CYS A 82 11.13 10.25 7.39
N LEU A 83 11.60 9.86 8.56
CA LEU A 83 12.00 10.79 9.64
C LEU A 83 13.20 11.66 9.24
N ASP A 84 14.21 11.07 8.60
CA ASP A 84 15.38 11.78 8.08
C ASP A 84 14.97 12.85 7.06
N SER A 85 14.04 12.52 6.16
CA SER A 85 13.51 13.47 5.16
C SER A 85 12.76 14.65 5.77
N ALA A 86 12.22 14.50 6.98
CA ALA A 86 11.55 15.56 7.73
C ALA A 86 12.46 16.23 8.75
N ASN A 87 13.72 15.82 8.86
CA ASN A 87 14.61 16.20 9.97
C ASN A 87 13.93 16.03 11.34
N ALA A 88 13.22 14.90 11.51
CA ALA A 88 12.45 14.57 12.71
C ALA A 88 13.08 13.38 13.44
N ALA A 89 12.99 13.38 14.76
CA ALA A 89 13.44 12.27 15.59
C ALA A 89 12.28 11.29 15.87
N VAL A 90 12.62 10.04 16.15
CA VAL A 90 11.63 9.01 16.53
C VAL A 90 10.81 9.41 17.77
N HIS A 91 11.40 10.18 18.67
CA HIS A 91 10.75 10.71 19.87
C HIS A 91 9.72 11.82 19.60
N ASP A 92 9.73 12.39 18.39
CA ASP A 92 8.74 13.41 17.98
C ASP A 92 7.41 12.79 17.57
N VAL A 93 7.37 11.46 17.37
CA VAL A 93 6.17 10.75 16.94
C VAL A 93 5.28 10.47 18.15
N ASP A 94 4.02 10.91 18.08
CA ASP A 94 3.02 10.74 19.13
C ASP A 94 2.08 9.55 18.85
N PHE A 95 1.89 9.20 17.58
CA PHE A 95 1.01 8.13 17.15
C PHE A 95 1.65 7.34 16.00
N LEU A 96 1.56 6.02 16.05
CA LEU A 96 2.02 5.09 15.02
C LEU A 96 0.86 4.23 14.52
N ALA A 97 0.43 4.41 13.27
CA ALA A 97 -0.48 3.50 12.58
C ALA A 97 0.32 2.53 11.69
N VAL A 98 0.17 1.24 11.88
CA VAL A 98 0.82 0.21 11.04
C VAL A 98 -0.23 -0.59 10.30
N CYS A 99 -0.17 -0.65 8.98
CA CYS A 99 -1.00 -1.55 8.20
C CYS A 99 -0.16 -2.64 7.53
N THR A 100 -0.68 -3.87 7.58
CA THR A 100 -0.11 -5.07 6.96
C THR A 100 -1.17 -6.15 6.82
N CYS A 101 -1.05 -7.01 5.82
CA CYS A 101 -1.96 -8.14 5.64
C CYS A 101 -1.23 -9.47 5.38
N THR A 102 0.07 -9.44 5.13
CA THR A 102 0.86 -10.62 4.74
C THR A 102 1.34 -11.48 5.92
N GLY A 103 0.89 -11.16 7.14
CA GLY A 103 1.12 -11.97 8.34
C GLY A 103 0.36 -11.42 9.55
N TYR A 104 0.12 -12.30 10.51
CA TYR A 104 -0.58 -12.00 11.75
C TYR A 104 0.26 -12.44 12.94
N VAL A 105 0.64 -11.49 13.77
CA VAL A 105 1.48 -11.74 14.96
C VAL A 105 0.94 -11.00 16.17
N CYS A 106 1.10 -11.60 17.33
CA CYS A 106 0.84 -10.99 18.63
C CYS A 106 2.07 -11.25 19.55
N PRO A 107 2.77 -10.22 20.04
CA PRO A 107 2.58 -8.78 19.80
C PRO A 107 2.74 -8.36 18.33
N ASP A 108 1.99 -7.32 17.94
CA ASP A 108 1.92 -6.79 16.58
C ASP A 108 3.25 -6.19 16.09
N VAL A 109 3.35 -5.98 14.78
CA VAL A 109 4.54 -5.37 14.15
C VAL A 109 4.81 -3.98 14.71
N GLY A 110 3.78 -3.17 14.98
CA GLY A 110 3.92 -1.83 15.56
C GLY A 110 4.62 -1.84 16.91
N SER A 111 4.24 -2.76 17.82
CA SER A 111 4.90 -2.92 19.12
C SER A 111 6.38 -3.29 18.98
N ARG A 112 6.72 -4.10 18.00
CA ARG A 112 8.11 -4.51 17.74
C ARG A 112 8.95 -3.38 17.16
N LEU A 113 8.36 -2.58 16.25
CA LEU A 113 8.99 -1.37 15.71
C LEU A 113 9.26 -0.34 16.81
N ILE A 114 8.29 -0.12 17.71
CA ILE A 114 8.42 0.78 18.86
C ILE A 114 9.60 0.36 19.73
N ALA A 115 9.71 -0.93 20.06
CA ALA A 115 10.81 -1.47 20.86
C ALA A 115 12.15 -1.36 20.13
N HIS A 116 12.19 -1.71 18.84
CA HIS A 116 13.43 -1.77 18.07
C HIS A 116 14.03 -0.39 17.76
N MET A 117 13.18 0.61 17.47
CA MET A 117 13.62 1.96 17.11
C MET A 117 13.68 2.92 18.30
N GLY A 118 13.27 2.48 19.49
CA GLY A 118 13.32 3.30 20.70
C GLY A 118 12.31 4.45 20.73
N PHE A 119 11.10 4.24 20.22
CA PHE A 119 10.01 5.19 20.40
C PHE A 119 9.74 5.46 21.89
N ARG A 120 9.10 6.57 22.20
CA ARG A 120 8.64 6.85 23.56
C ARG A 120 7.67 5.76 24.03
N LYS A 121 7.76 5.35 25.29
CA LYS A 121 6.90 4.29 25.85
C LYS A 121 5.41 4.61 25.86
N ASN A 122 5.07 5.90 25.78
CA ASN A 122 3.70 6.40 25.75
C ASN A 122 3.21 6.77 24.33
N VAL A 123 3.92 6.36 23.28
CA VAL A 123 3.43 6.51 21.90
C VAL A 123 2.14 5.72 21.75
N GLN A 124 1.09 6.37 21.21
CA GLN A 124 -0.15 5.69 20.87
C GLN A 124 0.05 4.90 19.59
N ARG A 125 -0.69 3.80 19.42
CA ARG A 125 -0.56 2.98 18.22
C ARG A 125 -1.85 2.29 17.82
N ASP A 126 -2.00 2.06 16.52
CA ASP A 126 -3.01 1.20 15.90
C ASP A 126 -2.37 0.20 14.95
N SER A 127 -2.93 -1.01 14.93
CA SER A 127 -2.59 -2.06 13.96
C SER A 127 -3.79 -2.34 13.09
N ILE A 128 -3.65 -2.07 11.79
CA ILE A 128 -4.69 -2.23 10.78
C ILE A 128 -4.36 -3.48 9.96
N VAL A 129 -5.18 -4.50 10.10
CA VAL A 129 -4.99 -5.80 9.47
C VAL A 129 -6.25 -6.23 8.71
N GLY A 130 -6.09 -7.10 7.71
CA GLY A 130 -7.22 -7.66 6.97
C GLY A 130 -7.77 -6.79 5.84
N LEU A 131 -7.25 -5.57 5.62
CA LEU A 131 -7.70 -4.68 4.55
C LEU A 131 -6.85 -4.81 3.26
N GLY A 132 -5.82 -5.65 3.29
CA GLY A 132 -4.97 -5.94 2.14
C GLY A 132 -4.46 -4.69 1.42
N CYS A 133 -4.54 -4.71 0.09
CA CYS A 133 -4.05 -3.64 -0.77
C CYS A 133 -4.72 -2.28 -0.54
N ALA A 134 -5.92 -2.23 0.05
CA ALA A 134 -6.61 -0.99 0.39
C ALA A 134 -6.17 -0.39 1.73
N GLY A 135 -5.51 -1.18 2.60
CA GLY A 135 -5.26 -0.84 4.01
C GLY A 135 -4.44 0.43 4.26
N ALA A 136 -3.65 0.88 3.29
CA ALA A 136 -2.85 2.10 3.42
C ALA A 136 -3.73 3.37 3.56
N ILE A 137 -4.87 3.46 2.88
CA ILE A 137 -5.75 4.63 2.94
C ILE A 137 -6.46 4.73 4.30
N PRO A 138 -7.10 3.66 4.85
CA PRO A 138 -7.61 3.69 6.21
C PRO A 138 -6.54 3.94 7.28
N ALA A 139 -5.32 3.42 7.12
CA ALA A 139 -4.23 3.72 8.04
C ALA A 139 -3.84 5.20 8.01
N MET A 140 -3.80 5.80 6.82
CA MET A 140 -3.60 7.23 6.63
C MET A 140 -4.72 8.04 7.28
N GLN A 141 -5.99 7.61 7.14
CA GLN A 141 -7.13 8.25 7.79
C GLN A 141 -6.99 8.26 9.32
N ARG A 142 -6.60 7.13 9.93
CA ARG A 142 -6.36 7.08 11.41
C ARG A 142 -5.28 8.08 11.83
N ALA A 143 -4.20 8.19 11.07
CA ALA A 143 -3.13 9.16 11.35
C ALA A 143 -3.61 10.61 11.18
N VAL A 144 -4.41 10.90 10.16
CA VAL A 144 -5.06 12.21 9.93
C VAL A 144 -6.02 12.56 11.07
N ASP A 145 -6.88 11.63 11.47
CA ASP A 145 -7.85 11.82 12.55
C ASP A 145 -7.13 12.12 13.88
N PHE A 146 -6.01 11.41 14.14
CA PHE A 146 -5.19 11.69 15.32
C PHE A 146 -4.64 13.11 15.31
N VAL A 147 -4.06 13.58 14.20
CA VAL A 147 -3.51 14.94 14.10
C VAL A 147 -4.61 16.00 14.20
N ARG A 148 -5.79 15.77 13.61
CA ARG A 148 -6.95 16.66 13.74
C ARG A 148 -7.42 16.81 15.17
N ALA A 149 -7.47 15.70 15.91
CA ALA A 149 -7.86 15.68 17.32
C ALA A 149 -6.77 16.20 18.27
N ASN A 150 -5.50 16.21 17.85
CA ASN A 150 -4.35 16.58 18.68
C ASN A 150 -3.46 17.60 17.95
N PRO A 151 -3.85 18.88 17.87
CA PRO A 151 -3.08 19.92 17.21
C PRO A 151 -1.65 20.03 17.76
N GLY A 152 -0.66 20.14 16.86
CA GLY A 152 0.76 20.22 17.21
C GLY A 152 1.44 18.87 17.44
N ARG A 153 0.70 17.76 17.45
CA ARG A 153 1.27 16.41 17.51
C ARG A 153 1.54 15.84 16.12
N LYS A 154 2.43 14.84 16.08
CA LYS A 154 2.82 14.15 14.84
C LYS A 154 2.35 12.70 14.85
N ALA A 155 1.80 12.26 13.72
CA ALA A 155 1.43 10.88 13.47
C ALA A 155 2.32 10.28 12.37
N LEU A 156 2.79 9.07 12.59
CA LEU A 156 3.51 8.28 11.59
C LEU A 156 2.62 7.11 11.15
N MET A 157 2.43 6.97 9.85
CA MET A 157 1.75 5.82 9.25
C MET A 157 2.80 4.97 8.53
N LEU A 158 2.73 3.65 8.69
CA LEU A 158 3.56 2.67 7.99
C LEU A 158 2.68 1.63 7.31
N ALA A 159 2.86 1.44 6.01
CA ALA A 159 2.40 0.28 5.29
C ALA A 159 3.59 -0.66 5.03
N VAL A 160 3.49 -1.93 5.44
CA VAL A 160 4.56 -2.91 5.25
C VAL A 160 3.99 -4.25 4.84
N GLU A 161 4.51 -4.80 3.73
CA GLU A 161 4.09 -6.10 3.22
C GLU A 161 5.29 -6.97 2.89
N ILE A 162 5.22 -8.22 3.34
CA ILE A 162 6.19 -9.28 3.06
C ILE A 162 5.46 -10.39 2.30
N CYS A 163 5.08 -10.09 1.07
CA CYS A 163 4.31 -11.00 0.21
C CYS A 163 5.05 -12.32 -0.04
N SER A 164 6.38 -12.32 0.05
CA SER A 164 7.17 -13.54 -0.04
C SER A 164 6.83 -14.56 1.07
N ALA A 165 6.31 -14.14 2.22
CA ALA A 165 5.80 -15.03 3.26
C ALA A 165 4.45 -15.67 2.91
N CYS A 166 3.73 -15.14 1.93
CA CYS A 166 2.44 -15.64 1.45
C CYS A 166 2.55 -16.51 0.18
N TYR A 167 3.76 -16.89 -0.24
CA TYR A 167 3.91 -17.76 -1.40
C TYR A 167 3.30 -19.14 -1.14
N TYR A 168 2.28 -19.45 -1.91
CA TYR A 168 1.63 -20.74 -1.95
C TYR A 168 1.61 -21.21 -3.40
N VAL A 169 2.22 -22.35 -3.71
CA VAL A 169 2.34 -22.83 -5.09
C VAL A 169 1.25 -23.87 -5.36
N ASP A 170 0.26 -23.49 -6.15
CA ASP A 170 -0.73 -24.37 -6.76
C ASP A 170 -0.95 -23.99 -8.23
N GLN A 171 -1.86 -24.69 -8.93
CA GLN A 171 -2.12 -24.48 -10.35
C GLN A 171 -3.34 -23.57 -10.61
N THR A 172 -3.91 -22.95 -9.57
CA THR A 172 -5.04 -22.04 -9.75
C THR A 172 -4.56 -20.70 -10.31
N LEU A 173 -5.36 -20.12 -11.21
CA LEU A 173 -4.96 -18.88 -11.88
C LEU A 173 -4.80 -17.71 -10.89
N GLU A 174 -5.67 -17.66 -9.89
CA GLU A 174 -5.68 -16.65 -8.84
C GLU A 174 -4.35 -16.63 -8.07
N THR A 175 -3.86 -17.82 -7.68
CA THR A 175 -2.58 -17.94 -6.96
C THR A 175 -1.39 -17.65 -7.87
N VAL A 176 -1.42 -18.14 -9.12
CA VAL A 176 -0.36 -17.88 -10.10
C VAL A 176 -0.22 -16.38 -10.37
N VAL A 177 -1.34 -15.67 -10.55
CA VAL A 177 -1.33 -14.21 -10.78
C VAL A 177 -0.81 -13.49 -9.54
N GLY A 178 -1.29 -13.82 -8.34
CA GLY A 178 -0.78 -13.24 -7.10
C GLY A 178 0.72 -13.43 -6.94
N ASN A 179 1.22 -14.65 -7.17
CA ASN A 179 2.65 -14.95 -7.12
C ASN A 179 3.45 -14.22 -8.22
N ALA A 180 2.83 -13.84 -9.32
CA ALA A 180 3.50 -13.15 -10.43
C ALA A 180 3.65 -11.64 -10.21
N ILE A 181 2.78 -11.01 -9.39
CA ILE A 181 2.76 -9.54 -9.26
C ILE A 181 3.14 -9.00 -7.87
N CYS A 182 2.93 -9.77 -6.80
CA CYS A 182 3.20 -9.30 -5.44
C CYS A 182 4.70 -9.29 -5.11
N ALA A 183 5.10 -8.34 -4.27
CA ALA A 183 6.48 -8.13 -3.83
C ALA A 183 6.52 -7.63 -2.39
N ASP A 184 7.71 -7.58 -1.80
CA ASP A 184 7.93 -7.09 -0.45
C ASP A 184 8.35 -5.62 -0.46
N GLY A 185 7.91 -4.87 0.53
CA GLY A 185 8.29 -3.47 0.68
C GLY A 185 7.61 -2.79 1.85
N ALA A 186 8.06 -1.58 2.13
CA ALA A 186 7.46 -0.71 3.11
C ALA A 186 7.46 0.75 2.66
N ALA A 187 6.45 1.49 3.11
CA ALA A 187 6.37 2.93 2.94
C ALA A 187 5.82 3.58 4.19
N ALA A 188 6.46 4.65 4.64
CA ALA A 188 6.09 5.44 5.80
C ALA A 188 5.72 6.86 5.39
N MET A 189 4.79 7.46 6.14
CA MET A 189 4.32 8.83 5.96
C MET A 189 4.25 9.51 7.33
N LEU A 190 4.92 10.66 7.46
CA LEU A 190 4.82 11.51 8.64
C LEU A 190 3.79 12.61 8.40
N LEU A 191 2.87 12.76 9.33
CA LEU A 191 1.79 13.74 9.30
C LEU A 191 1.89 14.68 10.52
N GLY A 192 1.53 15.93 10.32
CA GLY A 192 1.49 16.92 11.38
C GLY A 192 0.72 18.18 10.97
N SER A 193 0.76 19.21 11.82
CA SER A 193 0.22 20.52 11.48
C SER A 193 1.11 21.19 10.42
N SER A 194 0.52 21.92 9.50
CA SER A 194 1.23 22.69 8.47
C SER A 194 2.24 23.66 9.09
N GLY A 195 3.45 23.66 8.56
CA GLY A 195 4.46 24.70 8.86
C GLY A 195 4.16 26.01 8.12
N LYS A 196 5.02 27.04 8.34
CA LYS A 196 4.88 28.34 7.68
C LYS A 196 5.36 28.36 6.22
N ASP A 197 6.15 27.36 5.81
CA ASP A 197 6.70 27.27 4.46
C ASP A 197 5.73 26.56 3.50
N ALA A 198 5.85 26.85 2.21
CA ALA A 198 5.04 26.19 1.17
C ALA A 198 5.26 24.66 1.24
N PRO A 199 4.19 23.88 1.40
CA PRO A 199 4.35 22.46 1.61
C PRO A 199 4.82 21.76 0.34
N LYS A 200 5.83 20.90 0.47
CA LYS A 200 6.29 20.04 -0.61
C LYS A 200 5.24 18.97 -0.97
N TYR A 201 4.52 18.45 0.03
CA TYR A 201 3.53 17.40 -0.10
C TYR A 201 2.12 17.97 0.07
N PRO A 202 1.09 17.31 -0.50
CA PRO A 202 -0.27 17.77 -0.36
C PRO A 202 -0.79 17.62 1.07
N ARG A 203 -1.82 18.39 1.39
CA ARG A 203 -2.69 18.13 2.54
C ARG A 203 -3.71 17.07 2.17
N ILE A 204 -4.14 16.31 3.16
CA ILE A 204 -5.19 15.30 3.02
C ILE A 204 -6.50 15.95 3.45
N VAL A 205 -7.43 16.05 2.50
CA VAL A 205 -8.68 16.80 2.69
C VAL A 205 -9.79 15.90 3.25
N ASP A 206 -10.04 14.77 2.60
CA ASP A 206 -11.21 13.93 2.90
C ASP A 206 -10.98 12.48 2.46
N PHE A 207 -11.86 11.57 2.94
CA PHE A 207 -11.79 10.14 2.68
C PHE A 207 -13.18 9.58 2.37
N GLU A 208 -13.24 8.50 1.61
CA GLU A 208 -14.44 7.72 1.37
C GLU A 208 -14.12 6.23 1.29
N THR A 209 -15.05 5.43 1.79
CA THR A 209 -14.99 3.97 1.75
C THR A 209 -16.25 3.43 1.11
N PHE A 210 -16.12 2.50 0.17
CA PHE A 210 -17.21 1.71 -0.37
C PHE A 210 -16.89 0.23 -0.25
N LEU A 211 -17.80 -0.55 0.32
CA LEU A 211 -17.66 -1.99 0.54
C LEU A 211 -18.80 -2.75 -0.16
N ASP A 212 -18.44 -3.59 -1.12
CA ASP A 212 -19.37 -4.50 -1.80
C ASP A 212 -19.25 -5.92 -1.23
N THR A 213 -20.11 -6.21 -0.26
CA THR A 213 -20.11 -7.50 0.44
C THR A 213 -20.62 -8.67 -0.40
N GLU A 214 -21.25 -8.44 -1.55
CA GLU A 214 -21.68 -9.51 -2.45
C GLU A 214 -20.48 -10.21 -3.10
N HIS A 215 -19.34 -9.52 -3.16
CA HIS A 215 -18.09 -10.00 -3.76
C HIS A 215 -16.97 -10.21 -2.73
N ILE A 216 -17.33 -10.51 -1.48
CA ILE A 216 -16.40 -10.57 -0.33
C ILE A 216 -15.22 -11.53 -0.54
N GLU A 217 -15.40 -12.62 -1.28
CA GLU A 217 -14.39 -13.67 -1.50
C GLU A 217 -13.50 -13.45 -2.73
N GLU A 218 -13.75 -12.40 -3.52
CA GLU A 218 -13.04 -12.17 -4.79
C GLU A 218 -11.58 -11.78 -4.62
N VAL A 219 -11.26 -11.07 -3.53
CA VAL A 219 -9.89 -10.63 -3.23
C VAL A 219 -9.60 -10.91 -1.78
N GLY A 220 -8.45 -11.52 -1.49
CA GLY A 220 -8.09 -11.76 -0.10
C GLY A 220 -6.83 -12.57 0.10
N LEU A 221 -6.64 -12.93 1.36
CA LEU A 221 -5.64 -13.89 1.82
C LEU A 221 -6.37 -15.01 2.57
N GLN A 222 -6.19 -16.23 2.13
CA GLN A 222 -6.82 -17.42 2.72
C GLN A 222 -5.78 -18.31 3.37
N HIS A 223 -6.08 -18.81 4.58
CA HIS A 223 -5.29 -19.87 5.18
C HIS A 223 -5.57 -21.22 4.51
N ARG A 224 -4.54 -21.87 4.02
CA ARG A 224 -4.63 -23.21 3.41
C ARG A 224 -3.40 -24.04 3.79
N GLY A 225 -3.61 -25.17 4.46
CA GLY A 225 -2.51 -26.03 4.91
C GLY A 225 -1.49 -25.32 5.79
N GLY A 226 -1.95 -24.43 6.69
CA GLY A 226 -1.10 -23.63 7.56
C GLY A 226 -0.33 -22.49 6.89
N LYS A 227 -0.59 -22.20 5.61
CA LYS A 227 0.07 -21.15 4.82
C LYS A 227 -0.94 -20.12 4.34
N LEU A 228 -0.55 -18.86 4.27
CA LEU A 228 -1.34 -17.81 3.62
C LEU A 228 -1.24 -17.96 2.10
N ARG A 229 -2.37 -17.86 1.44
CA ARG A 229 -2.51 -17.91 -0.01
C ARG A 229 -3.16 -16.62 -0.50
N ILE A 230 -2.54 -15.97 -1.48
CA ILE A 230 -3.14 -14.82 -2.14
C ILE A 230 -4.24 -15.29 -3.08
N VAL A 231 -5.41 -14.65 -2.99
CA VAL A 231 -6.57 -14.88 -3.88
C VAL A 231 -6.86 -13.59 -4.63
N LEU A 232 -6.83 -13.67 -5.96
CA LEU A 232 -7.19 -12.58 -6.86
C LEU A 232 -8.19 -13.12 -7.89
N GLY A 233 -9.48 -12.95 -7.62
CA GLY A 233 -10.57 -13.39 -8.49
C GLY A 233 -10.55 -12.72 -9.86
N ILE A 234 -11.03 -13.44 -10.88
CA ILE A 234 -11.04 -12.93 -12.26
C ILE A 234 -12.05 -11.78 -12.42
N SER A 235 -13.10 -11.76 -11.60
CA SER A 235 -14.17 -10.76 -11.64
C SER A 235 -13.69 -9.34 -11.26
N ILE A 236 -12.60 -9.22 -10.49
CA ILE A 236 -12.07 -7.92 -10.03
C ILE A 236 -11.84 -6.95 -11.21
N GLN A 237 -11.37 -7.44 -12.35
CA GLN A 237 -11.15 -6.61 -13.53
C GLN A 237 -12.45 -6.00 -14.10
N HIS A 238 -13.61 -6.63 -13.86
CA HIS A 238 -14.92 -6.14 -14.31
C HIS A 238 -15.60 -5.26 -13.27
N LEU A 239 -15.27 -5.45 -11.99
CA LEU A 239 -15.85 -4.72 -10.87
C LEU A 239 -15.09 -3.42 -10.56
N ALA A 240 -13.79 -3.38 -10.83
CA ALA A 240 -12.88 -2.32 -10.40
C ALA A 240 -13.37 -0.91 -10.73
N GLY A 241 -13.84 -0.67 -11.97
CA GLY A 241 -14.33 0.65 -12.39
C GLY A 241 -15.52 1.12 -11.55
N ARG A 242 -16.54 0.28 -11.38
CA ARG A 242 -17.74 0.58 -10.58
C ARG A 242 -17.41 0.76 -9.10
N MET A 243 -16.53 -0.06 -8.56
CA MET A 243 -16.08 0.04 -7.17
C MET A 243 -15.41 1.39 -6.89
N ILE A 244 -14.48 1.78 -7.76
CA ILE A 244 -13.80 3.08 -7.67
C ILE A 244 -14.81 4.22 -7.81
N GLU A 245 -15.73 4.16 -8.76
CA GLU A 245 -16.77 5.16 -8.96
C GLU A 245 -17.65 5.33 -7.71
N SER A 246 -18.03 4.22 -7.06
CA SER A 246 -18.85 4.22 -5.85
C SER A 246 -18.16 4.87 -4.63
N ALA A 247 -16.84 4.88 -4.56
CA ALA A 247 -16.10 5.61 -3.53
C ALA A 247 -15.73 7.03 -3.97
N LEU A 248 -15.33 7.21 -5.23
CA LEU A 248 -14.79 8.47 -5.72
C LEU A 248 -15.87 9.56 -5.90
N ASP A 249 -16.98 9.23 -6.54
CA ASP A 249 -17.97 10.23 -6.90
C ASP A 249 -18.65 10.88 -5.68
N PRO A 250 -19.05 10.13 -4.63
CA PRO A 250 -19.52 10.75 -3.39
C PRO A 250 -18.47 11.64 -2.71
N LEU A 251 -17.20 11.21 -2.72
CA LEU A 251 -16.09 11.98 -2.18
C LEU A 251 -15.94 13.33 -2.90
N LEU A 252 -15.93 13.32 -4.22
CA LEU A 252 -15.82 14.53 -5.03
C LEU A 252 -17.03 15.44 -4.86
N ALA A 253 -18.25 14.89 -4.96
CA ALA A 253 -19.49 15.67 -4.84
C ALA A 253 -19.59 16.39 -3.48
N ARG A 254 -19.22 15.72 -2.38
CA ARG A 254 -19.21 16.30 -1.03
C ARG A 254 -18.23 17.45 -0.88
N ASN A 255 -17.18 17.47 -1.71
CA ASN A 255 -16.17 18.53 -1.73
C ASN A 255 -16.39 19.56 -2.86
N GLY A 256 -17.54 19.51 -3.56
CA GLY A 256 -17.88 20.45 -4.64
C GLY A 256 -17.00 20.28 -5.89
N LEU A 257 -16.47 19.09 -6.13
CA LEU A 257 -15.57 18.76 -7.21
C LEU A 257 -16.20 17.77 -8.18
N SER A 258 -15.63 17.73 -9.37
CA SER A 258 -15.88 16.74 -10.42
C SER A 258 -14.59 15.99 -10.77
N ARG A 259 -14.69 14.92 -11.53
CA ARG A 259 -13.52 14.14 -11.99
C ARG A 259 -12.55 14.98 -12.84
N SER A 260 -13.04 16.01 -13.54
CA SER A 260 -12.21 16.92 -14.35
C SER A 260 -11.32 17.85 -13.52
N ASP A 261 -11.64 18.05 -12.24
CA ASP A 261 -10.85 18.88 -11.33
C ASP A 261 -9.62 18.12 -10.79
N ILE A 262 -9.58 16.79 -10.95
CA ILE A 262 -8.50 15.95 -10.47
C ILE A 262 -7.35 15.91 -11.49
N ARG A 263 -6.26 16.55 -11.13
CA ARG A 263 -5.02 16.57 -11.94
C ARG A 263 -4.17 15.33 -11.73
N PHE A 264 -4.05 14.84 -10.49
CA PHE A 264 -3.19 13.72 -10.14
C PHE A 264 -3.98 12.51 -9.66
N TRP A 265 -3.77 11.39 -10.34
CA TRP A 265 -4.41 10.12 -10.05
C TRP A 265 -3.40 9.12 -9.52
N VAL A 266 -3.60 8.66 -8.29
CA VAL A 266 -2.77 7.66 -7.61
C VAL A 266 -3.64 6.43 -7.37
N VAL A 267 -3.71 5.57 -8.37
CA VAL A 267 -4.54 4.36 -8.33
C VAL A 267 -3.68 3.15 -8.02
N HIS A 268 -4.10 2.34 -7.02
CA HIS A 268 -3.44 1.06 -6.75
C HIS A 268 -3.64 0.10 -7.92
N PRO A 269 -2.53 -0.47 -8.46
CA PRO A 269 -2.60 -1.15 -9.76
C PRO A 269 -3.12 -2.57 -9.67
N GLY A 270 -3.69 -3.14 -8.78
CA GLY A 270 -4.23 -4.53 -8.70
C GLY A 270 -3.89 -5.51 -9.86
N GLY A 271 -2.93 -5.13 -10.72
CA GLY A 271 -2.50 -5.79 -11.95
C GLY A 271 -2.88 -5.02 -13.23
N ARG A 272 -2.13 -5.26 -14.34
CA ARG A 272 -2.29 -4.55 -15.62
C ARG A 272 -3.74 -4.48 -16.10
N LYS A 273 -4.44 -5.61 -16.14
CA LYS A 273 -5.82 -5.67 -16.62
C LYS A 273 -6.80 -4.82 -15.80
N VAL A 274 -6.55 -4.67 -14.49
CA VAL A 274 -7.36 -3.80 -13.63
C VAL A 274 -7.14 -2.35 -14.02
N ILE A 275 -5.88 -1.92 -14.22
CA ILE A 275 -5.56 -0.56 -14.68
C ILE A 275 -6.18 -0.29 -16.06
N ASP A 276 -6.04 -1.19 -17.03
CA ASP A 276 -6.62 -1.04 -18.37
C ASP A 276 -8.14 -0.85 -18.31
N ARG A 277 -8.82 -1.57 -17.41
CA ARG A 277 -10.27 -1.44 -17.19
C ARG A 277 -10.64 -0.14 -16.50
N VAL A 278 -9.88 0.28 -15.49
CA VAL A 278 -10.08 1.59 -14.84
C VAL A 278 -9.88 2.71 -15.84
N GLN A 279 -8.80 2.65 -16.63
CA GLN A 279 -8.52 3.59 -17.69
C GLN A 279 -9.70 3.71 -18.68
N SER A 280 -10.19 2.58 -19.17
CA SER A 280 -11.32 2.55 -20.11
C SER A 280 -12.61 3.04 -19.47
N HIS A 281 -12.91 2.67 -18.22
CA HIS A 281 -14.12 3.04 -17.51
C HIS A 281 -14.24 4.55 -17.28
N PHE A 282 -13.11 5.19 -16.93
CA PHE A 282 -13.06 6.62 -16.65
C PHE A 282 -12.63 7.48 -17.85
N GLY A 283 -12.33 6.87 -19.00
CA GLY A 283 -11.83 7.59 -20.18
C GLY A 283 -10.48 8.28 -19.95
N MET A 284 -9.63 7.71 -19.07
CA MET A 284 -8.35 8.31 -18.70
C MET A 284 -7.28 8.05 -19.77
N THR A 285 -6.34 8.99 -19.88
CA THR A 285 -5.12 8.81 -20.67
C THR A 285 -4.05 8.02 -19.90
N GLU A 286 -3.10 7.41 -20.61
CA GLU A 286 -1.92 6.79 -19.97
C GLU A 286 -1.15 7.81 -19.11
N HIS A 287 -1.08 9.06 -19.55
CA HIS A 287 -0.43 10.13 -18.81
C HIS A 287 -1.08 10.41 -17.45
N GLN A 288 -2.40 10.31 -17.34
CA GLN A 288 -3.10 10.49 -16.06
C GLN A 288 -2.82 9.35 -15.07
N LEU A 289 -2.63 8.12 -15.57
CA LEU A 289 -2.33 6.93 -14.76
C LEU A 289 -0.83 6.62 -14.62
N ARG A 290 0.06 7.49 -15.12
CA ARG A 290 1.52 7.26 -15.11
C ARG A 290 2.11 7.02 -13.72
N PHE A 291 1.46 7.49 -12.66
CA PHE A 291 1.86 7.31 -11.28
C PHE A 291 1.10 6.16 -10.58
N SER A 292 0.49 5.24 -11.29
CA SER A 292 -0.34 4.17 -10.72
C SER A 292 0.42 2.85 -10.58
N ARG A 293 1.47 2.80 -9.73
CA ARG A 293 2.28 1.59 -9.49
C ARG A 293 2.18 1.04 -8.05
N THR A 294 2.26 1.89 -7.02
CA THR A 294 2.03 1.58 -5.60
C THR A 294 1.59 2.86 -4.88
N VAL A 295 0.54 2.80 -4.07
CA VAL A 295 -0.17 4.00 -3.57
C VAL A 295 0.77 5.04 -2.94
N LEU A 296 1.53 4.70 -1.90
CA LEU A 296 2.39 5.68 -1.23
C LEU A 296 3.66 6.03 -2.01
N ARG A 297 4.22 5.07 -2.76
CA ARG A 297 5.38 5.34 -3.61
C ARG A 297 5.01 6.24 -4.78
N ASN A 298 3.81 6.08 -5.32
CA ASN A 298 3.32 6.92 -6.40
C ASN A 298 3.10 8.37 -5.94
N LEU A 299 2.67 8.57 -4.69
CA LEU A 299 2.57 9.93 -4.15
C LEU A 299 3.93 10.63 -4.09
N ASP A 300 4.99 9.92 -3.68
CA ASP A 300 6.36 10.47 -3.72
C ASP A 300 6.81 10.77 -5.17
N GLU A 301 6.43 9.93 -6.12
CA GLU A 301 6.69 10.14 -7.55
C GLU A 301 5.93 11.35 -8.12
N VAL A 302 4.67 11.57 -7.74
CA VAL A 302 3.90 12.78 -8.11
C VAL A 302 4.62 14.03 -7.62
N VAL A 303 5.08 14.03 -6.37
CA VAL A 303 5.77 15.18 -5.78
C VAL A 303 7.11 15.46 -6.47
N ARG A 304 7.84 14.42 -6.88
CA ARG A 304 9.16 14.57 -7.53
C ARG A 304 9.09 14.90 -9.00
N ASN A 305 8.11 14.35 -9.72
CA ASN A 305 8.08 14.34 -11.19
C ASN A 305 6.78 14.90 -11.78
N GLY A 306 5.81 15.26 -10.96
CA GLY A 306 4.48 15.70 -11.38
C GLY A 306 4.31 17.22 -11.47
N ASP A 307 5.24 17.98 -10.91
CA ASP A 307 5.21 19.44 -10.82
C ASP A 307 3.85 19.97 -10.32
N PRO A 308 3.38 19.55 -9.13
CA PRO A 308 2.12 20.02 -8.59
C PRO A 308 2.20 21.50 -8.21
N LEU A 309 1.11 22.22 -8.50
CA LEU A 309 0.96 23.64 -8.18
C LEU A 309 0.01 23.82 -6.99
N PRO A 310 0.15 24.91 -6.22
CA PRO A 310 -0.80 25.26 -5.17
C PRO A 310 -2.23 25.33 -5.73
N GLY A 311 -3.16 24.60 -5.09
CA GLY A 311 -4.55 24.50 -5.52
C GLY A 311 -4.87 23.27 -6.39
N ASP A 312 -3.86 22.53 -6.88
CA ASP A 312 -4.09 21.28 -7.62
C ASP A 312 -4.75 20.22 -6.74
N TRP A 313 -5.65 19.46 -7.35
CA TRP A 313 -6.32 18.35 -6.70
C TRP A 313 -5.76 16.99 -7.15
N GLY A 314 -5.68 16.08 -6.20
CA GLY A 314 -5.31 14.68 -6.45
C GLY A 314 -6.27 13.71 -5.78
N ALA A 315 -6.43 12.52 -6.37
CA ALA A 315 -7.18 11.42 -5.79
C ALA A 315 -6.28 10.20 -5.62
N MET A 316 -6.21 9.65 -4.39
CA MET A 316 -5.62 8.35 -4.12
C MET A 316 -6.75 7.32 -4.02
N ILE A 317 -6.61 6.19 -4.69
CA ILE A 317 -7.63 5.15 -4.73
C ILE A 317 -6.98 3.78 -4.64
N ALA A 318 -7.53 2.92 -3.80
CA ALA A 318 -7.11 1.53 -3.69
C ALA A 318 -8.31 0.60 -3.64
N LEU A 319 -8.16 -0.58 -4.25
CA LEU A 319 -9.08 -1.70 -4.14
C LEU A 319 -8.46 -2.76 -3.23
N GLY A 320 -9.26 -3.39 -2.40
CA GLY A 320 -8.80 -4.40 -1.45
C GLY A 320 -9.81 -5.50 -1.15
N PRO A 321 -9.42 -6.43 -0.26
CA PRO A 321 -10.28 -7.51 0.23
C PRO A 321 -11.64 -7.06 0.73
N GLY A 322 -12.62 -7.97 0.61
CA GLY A 322 -14.01 -7.69 0.91
C GLY A 322 -14.72 -6.93 -0.21
N MET A 323 -14.00 -6.76 -1.35
CA MET A 323 -14.30 -5.83 -2.43
C MET A 323 -14.54 -4.42 -1.88
N ALA A 324 -13.51 -3.92 -1.21
CA ALA A 324 -13.47 -2.54 -0.73
C ALA A 324 -12.81 -1.62 -1.76
N ALA A 325 -13.36 -0.42 -1.92
CA ALA A 325 -12.71 0.71 -2.57
C ALA A 325 -12.49 1.81 -1.53
N GLU A 326 -11.25 2.20 -1.36
CA GLU A 326 -10.84 3.29 -0.47
C GLU A 326 -10.35 4.46 -1.29
N ALA A 327 -10.81 5.65 -0.97
CA ALA A 327 -10.41 6.87 -1.65
C ALA A 327 -9.98 7.96 -0.67
N ALA A 328 -8.98 8.75 -1.05
CA ALA A 328 -8.55 9.93 -0.33
C ALA A 328 -8.38 11.11 -1.29
N LEU A 329 -8.85 12.28 -0.88
CA LEU A 329 -8.74 13.53 -1.62
C LEU A 329 -7.55 14.33 -1.11
N LEU A 330 -6.71 14.76 -2.03
CA LEU A 330 -5.47 15.49 -1.79
C LEU A 330 -5.56 16.89 -2.40
N GLN A 331 -4.90 17.88 -1.76
CA GLN A 331 -4.76 19.23 -2.32
C GLN A 331 -3.36 19.79 -2.04
N TRP A 332 -2.70 20.27 -3.08
CA TRP A 332 -1.41 20.97 -2.99
C TRP A 332 -1.54 22.44 -2.66
#